data_6c52a0a388882b5e8d1eac2077fc6ff2
#
_entry.id   6c52a0a388882b5e8d1eac2077fc6ff2
#
_cell.length_a   1.000
_cell.length_b   1.000
_cell.length_c   1.000
_cell.angle_alpha   90.00
_cell.angle_beta   90.00
_cell.angle_gamma   90.00
#
_symmetry.space_group_name_H-M   'P 1'
#
loop_
_entity.id
_entity.type
_entity.pdbx_description
1 polymer ?
#
loop_
_entity_poly.entity_id
_entity_poly.type
_entity_poly.pdbx_seq_one_letter_code
_entity_poly.pdbx_strand_id
1 'polypeptide(L)'
;MTMATRKRKRDVLDRAAAEARIEDACADIPAASERRQITLDLLKAAIEEGRSLVQVRFEAVEIDGNAAKGELAFLFDQVIRVVHDTALREYPAANPTATDRMAVVAVGGYGRGELAPFSDIDLLFLFPWKQTAHGEQIVEYILYILWDLGLKVGHSTRSIDDCVRLAKSDLTIRTALLEARYLWGDQDLYLELRKTFRDQV
;
A
#
# COMPACT_ATOMS: atom_id res chain seq x y z
N MET A 1 -2.89 18.88 9.11
CA MET A 1 -1.45 18.52 8.96
C MET A 1 -0.70 19.73 8.45
N THR A 2 0.26 20.27 9.21
CA THR A 2 1.01 21.50 8.88
C THR A 2 2.00 21.27 7.75
N MET A 3 2.45 22.36 7.05
CA MET A 3 3.48 22.27 5.99
C MET A 3 4.80 21.64 6.49
N ALA A 4 5.19 21.94 7.73
CA ALA A 4 6.38 21.35 8.36
C ALA A 4 6.25 19.82 8.54
N THR A 5 5.08 19.32 8.95
CA THR A 5 4.80 17.89 9.08
C THR A 5 4.80 17.18 7.71
N ARG A 6 4.33 17.86 6.66
CA ARG A 6 4.37 17.35 5.28
C ARG A 6 5.79 17.22 4.75
N LYS A 7 6.65 18.20 5.02
CA LYS A 7 8.07 18.18 4.63
C LYS A 7 8.80 17.05 5.36
N ARG A 8 8.63 16.92 6.69
CA ARG A 8 9.22 15.84 7.51
C ARG A 8 8.88 14.43 7.00
N LYS A 9 7.63 14.18 6.60
CA LYS A 9 7.22 12.88 6.07
C LYS A 9 7.85 12.58 4.70
N ARG A 10 7.99 13.58 3.84
CA ARG A 10 8.67 13.41 2.53
C ARG A 10 10.15 13.06 2.68
N ASP A 11 10.80 13.50 3.75
CA ASP A 11 12.20 13.15 4.01
C ASP A 11 12.37 11.63 4.29
N VAL A 12 11.32 10.96 4.79
CA VAL A 12 11.34 9.51 5.05
C VAL A 12 11.34 8.69 3.77
N LEU A 13 10.50 9.07 2.80
CA LEU A 13 10.51 8.58 1.41
C LEU A 13 9.82 9.60 0.50
N ASP A 14 10.53 10.10 -0.49
CA ASP A 14 9.92 10.83 -1.60
C ASP A 14 9.51 9.86 -2.70
N ARG A 15 8.20 9.61 -2.81
CA ARG A 15 7.63 8.67 -3.78
C ARG A 15 8.00 9.05 -5.23
N ALA A 16 7.87 10.32 -5.59
CA ALA A 16 8.13 10.75 -6.97
C ALA A 16 9.60 10.55 -7.35
N ALA A 17 10.54 10.81 -6.42
CA ALA A 17 11.95 10.54 -6.64
C ALA A 17 12.24 9.04 -6.75
N ALA A 18 11.58 8.20 -5.92
CA ALA A 18 11.73 6.75 -5.99
C ALA A 18 11.19 6.18 -7.31
N GLU A 19 10.01 6.62 -7.75
CA GLU A 19 9.41 6.24 -9.03
C GLU A 19 10.32 6.61 -10.20
N ALA A 20 10.80 7.85 -10.26
CA ALA A 20 11.69 8.32 -11.31
C ALA A 20 12.99 7.49 -11.38
N ARG A 21 13.60 7.18 -10.22
CA ARG A 21 14.81 6.33 -10.17
C ARG A 21 14.56 4.92 -10.72
N ILE A 22 13.40 4.32 -10.41
CA ILE A 22 13.03 3.00 -10.91
C ILE A 22 12.79 3.07 -12.42
N GLU A 23 12.06 4.09 -12.90
CA GLU A 23 11.78 4.29 -14.32
C GLU A 23 13.06 4.46 -15.12
N ASP A 24 13.96 5.34 -14.67
CA ASP A 24 15.26 5.57 -15.32
C ASP A 24 16.13 4.30 -15.35
N ALA A 25 16.20 3.58 -14.23
CA ALA A 25 17.01 2.37 -14.15
C ALA A 25 16.45 1.20 -14.97
N CYS A 26 15.15 1.19 -15.25
CA CYS A 26 14.48 0.13 -16.01
C CYS A 26 14.25 0.49 -17.50
N ALA A 27 14.50 1.74 -17.92
CA ALA A 27 14.11 2.26 -19.24
C ALA A 27 14.61 1.42 -20.42
N ASP A 28 15.87 0.97 -20.37
CA ASP A 28 16.51 0.22 -21.45
C ASP A 28 16.59 -1.29 -21.16
N ILE A 29 15.91 -1.77 -20.13
CA ILE A 29 15.95 -3.17 -19.70
C ILE A 29 14.75 -3.93 -20.29
N PRO A 30 14.94 -4.83 -21.26
CA PRO A 30 13.84 -5.57 -21.90
C PRO A 30 13.29 -6.69 -21.01
N ALA A 31 14.14 -7.33 -20.19
CA ALA A 31 13.76 -8.48 -19.38
C ALA A 31 12.97 -8.07 -18.13
N ALA A 32 11.72 -8.50 -18.01
CA ALA A 32 10.86 -8.22 -16.85
C ALA A 32 11.46 -8.70 -15.52
N SER A 33 12.16 -9.85 -15.52
CA SER A 33 12.84 -10.36 -14.32
C SER A 33 13.96 -9.44 -13.84
N GLU A 34 14.69 -8.81 -14.76
CA GLU A 34 15.78 -7.90 -14.43
C GLU A 34 15.22 -6.56 -13.94
N ARG A 35 14.18 -6.00 -14.58
CA ARG A 35 13.47 -4.81 -14.09
C ARG A 35 12.91 -5.03 -12.68
N ARG A 36 12.35 -6.23 -12.44
CA ARG A 36 11.88 -6.61 -11.11
C ARG A 36 12.99 -6.61 -10.08
N GLN A 37 14.17 -7.16 -10.38
CA GLN A 37 15.32 -7.17 -9.48
C GLN A 37 15.82 -5.76 -9.18
N ILE A 38 15.94 -4.90 -10.20
CA ILE A 38 16.29 -3.48 -10.05
C ILE A 38 15.30 -2.77 -9.12
N THR A 39 14.01 -2.97 -9.34
CA THR A 39 12.95 -2.41 -8.49
C THR A 39 13.09 -2.86 -7.03
N LEU A 40 13.34 -4.14 -6.79
CA LEU A 40 13.56 -4.68 -5.44
C LEU A 40 14.77 -4.04 -4.76
N ASP A 41 15.90 -3.93 -5.45
CA ASP A 41 17.14 -3.40 -4.87
C ASP A 41 16.99 -1.91 -4.52
N LEU A 42 16.35 -1.12 -5.39
CA LEU A 42 16.08 0.29 -5.14
C LEU A 42 15.09 0.49 -3.98
N LEU A 43 14.04 -0.32 -3.90
CA LEU A 43 13.08 -0.25 -2.80
C LEU A 43 13.67 -0.73 -1.47
N LYS A 44 14.53 -1.76 -1.46
CA LYS A 44 15.24 -2.20 -0.25
C LYS A 44 16.10 -1.07 0.31
N ALA A 45 16.90 -0.42 -0.54
CA ALA A 45 17.72 0.72 -0.14
C ALA A 45 16.85 1.86 0.43
N ALA A 46 15.76 2.22 -0.24
CA ALA A 46 14.87 3.28 0.19
C ALA A 46 14.17 2.96 1.54
N ILE A 47 13.79 1.69 1.77
CA ILE A 47 13.22 1.24 3.04
C ILE A 47 14.26 1.33 4.16
N GLU A 48 15.48 0.91 3.92
CA GLU A 48 16.58 0.98 4.89
C GLU A 48 16.90 2.43 5.29
N GLU A 49 17.03 3.31 4.30
CA GLU A 49 17.23 4.75 4.51
C GLU A 49 16.09 5.36 5.34
N GLY A 50 14.84 5.09 4.95
CA GLY A 50 13.66 5.60 5.65
C GLY A 50 13.55 5.09 7.09
N ARG A 51 13.78 3.80 7.33
CA ARG A 51 13.79 3.21 8.68
C ARG A 51 14.88 3.81 9.55
N SER A 52 16.11 3.94 9.02
CA SER A 52 17.24 4.54 9.72
C SER A 52 16.95 5.98 10.10
N LEU A 53 16.35 6.77 9.21
CA LEU A 53 15.98 8.14 9.52
C LEU A 53 14.96 8.23 10.66
N VAL A 54 13.93 7.38 10.65
CA VAL A 54 12.93 7.33 11.74
C VAL A 54 13.57 6.92 13.05
N GLN A 55 14.48 5.93 13.03
CA GLN A 55 15.21 5.48 14.20
C GLN A 55 16.08 6.60 14.80
N VAL A 56 16.88 7.27 13.98
CA VAL A 56 17.74 8.39 14.42
C VAL A 56 16.91 9.51 15.07
N ARG A 57 15.77 9.87 14.44
CA ARG A 57 14.87 10.89 15.01
C ARG A 57 14.27 10.47 16.36
N PHE A 58 13.94 9.21 16.50
CA PHE A 58 13.39 8.67 17.75
C PHE A 58 14.46 8.64 18.86
N GLU A 59 15.67 8.15 18.55
CA GLU A 59 16.80 8.12 19.49
C GLU A 59 17.27 9.52 19.91
N ALA A 60 17.22 10.50 19.00
CA ALA A 60 17.49 11.90 19.28
C ALA A 60 16.35 12.62 20.04
N VAL A 61 15.26 11.91 20.39
CA VAL A 61 14.08 12.47 21.06
C VAL A 61 13.41 13.61 20.26
N GLU A 62 13.61 13.63 18.95
CA GLU A 62 12.93 14.59 18.04
C GLU A 62 11.47 14.21 17.78
N ILE A 63 11.16 12.92 17.89
CA ILE A 63 9.82 12.37 17.73
C ILE A 63 9.55 11.37 18.87
N ASP A 64 8.27 11.27 19.27
CA ASP A 64 7.81 10.24 20.20
C ASP A 64 7.47 8.93 19.47
N GLY A 65 7.14 7.87 20.23
CA GLY A 65 6.80 6.56 19.68
C GLY A 65 5.57 6.57 18.78
N ASN A 66 4.60 7.48 19.00
CA ASN A 66 3.42 7.60 18.14
C ASN A 66 3.77 8.27 16.81
N ALA A 67 4.61 9.30 16.84
CA ALA A 67 5.11 9.92 15.63
C ALA A 67 5.98 8.95 14.83
N ALA A 68 6.84 8.15 15.48
CA ALA A 68 7.66 7.13 14.84
C ALA A 68 6.79 6.06 14.13
N LYS A 69 5.75 5.53 14.80
CA LYS A 69 4.78 4.62 14.15
C LYS A 69 4.10 5.25 12.94
N GLY A 70 3.73 6.53 13.02
CA GLY A 70 3.13 7.26 11.91
C GLY A 70 4.09 7.55 10.76
N GLU A 71 5.38 7.76 11.03
CA GLU A 71 6.42 7.91 9.99
C GLU A 71 6.73 6.57 9.32
N LEU A 72 6.77 5.45 10.07
CA LEU A 72 6.90 4.11 9.50
C LEU A 72 5.68 3.74 8.64
N ALA A 73 4.46 4.00 9.12
CA ALA A 73 3.26 3.78 8.30
C ALA A 73 3.31 4.59 7.00
N PHE A 74 3.77 5.85 7.05
CA PHE A 74 3.95 6.66 5.86
C PHE A 74 4.99 6.08 4.90
N LEU A 75 6.14 5.59 5.39
CA LEU A 75 7.16 4.94 4.58
C LEU A 75 6.55 3.80 3.75
N PHE A 76 5.85 2.88 4.41
CA PHE A 76 5.26 1.74 3.72
C PHE A 76 4.06 2.11 2.84
N ASP A 77 3.31 3.16 3.16
CA ASP A 77 2.31 3.73 2.25
C ASP A 77 2.94 4.13 0.91
N GLN A 78 4.11 4.80 0.95
CA GLN A 78 4.80 5.21 -0.28
C GLN A 78 5.33 3.99 -1.04
N VAL A 79 5.95 3.02 -0.36
CA VAL A 79 6.42 1.77 -0.97
C VAL A 79 5.29 1.04 -1.70
N ILE A 80 4.13 0.85 -1.04
CA ILE A 80 2.98 0.16 -1.64
C ILE A 80 2.48 0.91 -2.88
N ARG A 81 2.45 2.25 -2.85
CA ARG A 81 2.05 3.07 -4.00
C ARG A 81 3.00 2.90 -5.18
N VAL A 82 4.31 2.95 -4.93
CA VAL A 82 5.33 2.71 -5.97
C VAL A 82 5.19 1.31 -6.56
N VAL A 83 5.02 0.29 -5.72
CA VAL A 83 4.85 -1.10 -6.17
C VAL A 83 3.58 -1.28 -6.99
N HIS A 84 2.47 -0.66 -6.58
CA HIS A 84 1.22 -0.69 -7.33
C HIS A 84 1.38 -0.05 -8.73
N ASP A 85 1.97 1.17 -8.80
CA ASP A 85 2.13 1.87 -10.07
C ASP A 85 3.14 1.15 -10.98
N THR A 86 4.16 0.50 -10.40
CA THR A 86 5.07 -0.39 -11.12
C THR A 86 4.33 -1.63 -11.66
N ALA A 87 3.43 -2.24 -10.87
CA ALA A 87 2.63 -3.38 -11.33
C ALA A 87 1.79 -3.03 -12.57
N LEU A 88 1.14 -1.85 -12.57
CA LEU A 88 0.35 -1.39 -13.71
C LEU A 88 1.20 -1.13 -14.96
N ARG A 89 2.45 -0.70 -14.81
CA ARG A 89 3.39 -0.53 -15.93
C ARG A 89 3.88 -1.87 -16.49
N GLU A 90 4.16 -2.84 -15.61
CA GLU A 90 4.60 -4.18 -16.03
C GLU A 90 3.47 -4.99 -16.68
N TYR A 91 2.23 -4.76 -16.25
CA TYR A 91 1.04 -5.47 -16.73
C TYR A 91 -0.05 -4.48 -17.16
N PRO A 92 0.15 -3.76 -18.29
CA PRO A 92 -0.88 -2.84 -18.76
C PRO A 92 -2.12 -3.61 -19.25
N ALA A 93 -3.30 -3.14 -18.84
CA ALA A 93 -4.54 -3.71 -19.36
C ALA A 93 -4.69 -3.39 -20.86
N ALA A 94 -4.90 -4.41 -21.68
CA ALA A 94 -5.07 -4.24 -23.12
C ALA A 94 -6.32 -3.41 -23.46
N ASN A 95 -7.40 -3.61 -22.72
CA ASN A 95 -8.67 -2.86 -22.85
C ASN A 95 -9.22 -2.62 -21.44
N PRO A 96 -8.83 -1.52 -20.76
CA PRO A 96 -9.32 -1.22 -19.42
C PRO A 96 -10.85 -1.13 -19.37
N THR A 97 -11.45 -1.84 -18.45
CA THR A 97 -12.91 -1.85 -18.24
C THR A 97 -13.24 -1.37 -16.82
N ALA A 98 -14.53 -1.08 -16.58
CA ALA A 98 -14.98 -0.73 -15.24
C ALA A 98 -14.76 -1.87 -14.22
N THR A 99 -14.55 -3.12 -14.68
CA THR A 99 -14.24 -4.27 -13.83
C THR A 99 -12.79 -4.33 -13.39
N ASP A 100 -11.88 -3.61 -14.05
CA ASP A 100 -10.45 -3.59 -13.72
C ASP A 100 -10.10 -2.52 -12.66
N ARG A 101 -11.12 -1.78 -12.19
CA ARG A 101 -10.96 -0.84 -11.07
C ARG A 101 -10.54 -1.60 -9.82
N MET A 102 -9.52 -1.10 -9.15
CA MET A 102 -9.03 -1.66 -7.90
C MET A 102 -8.62 -0.54 -6.94
N ALA A 103 -8.91 -0.71 -5.66
CA ALA A 103 -8.35 0.12 -4.60
C ALA A 103 -7.53 -0.74 -3.64
N VAL A 104 -6.37 -0.22 -3.23
CA VAL A 104 -5.55 -0.79 -2.15
C VAL A 104 -5.90 -0.04 -0.87
N VAL A 105 -6.30 -0.78 0.13
CA VAL A 105 -6.83 -0.26 1.40
C VAL A 105 -6.03 -0.88 2.55
N ALA A 106 -5.52 -0.05 3.45
CA ALA A 106 -4.95 -0.50 4.72
C ALA A 106 -6.08 -0.82 5.70
N VAL A 107 -5.97 -1.93 6.42
CA VAL A 107 -6.94 -2.36 7.42
C VAL A 107 -6.27 -2.72 8.74
N GLY A 108 -7.04 -2.96 9.79
CA GLY A 108 -6.51 -3.31 11.10
C GLY A 108 -5.59 -2.23 11.67
N GLY A 109 -4.52 -2.64 12.36
CA GLY A 109 -3.54 -1.70 12.94
C GLY A 109 -2.90 -0.77 11.92
N TYR A 110 -2.58 -1.29 10.75
CA TYR A 110 -2.04 -0.51 9.64
C TYR A 110 -3.06 0.50 9.08
N GLY A 111 -4.35 0.16 9.14
CA GLY A 111 -5.44 1.07 8.76
C GLY A 111 -5.48 2.35 9.58
N ARG A 112 -5.14 2.30 10.88
CA ARG A 112 -5.06 3.49 11.74
C ARG A 112 -3.89 4.42 11.40
N GLY A 113 -3.00 4.02 10.47
CA GLY A 113 -1.79 4.77 10.14
C GLY A 113 -0.70 4.65 11.22
N GLU A 114 -0.73 3.57 11.97
CA GLU A 114 0.21 3.24 13.03
C GLU A 114 0.89 1.91 12.69
N LEU A 115 2.19 1.94 12.48
CA LEU A 115 2.97 0.74 12.21
C LEU A 115 4.16 0.68 13.18
N ALA A 116 4.13 -0.25 14.12
CA ALA A 116 5.28 -0.50 14.97
C ALA A 116 6.40 -1.21 14.16
N PRO A 117 7.66 -1.10 14.58
CA PRO A 117 8.74 -1.87 13.97
C PRO A 117 8.37 -3.36 13.92
N PHE A 118 8.54 -4.00 12.76
CA PHE A 118 8.26 -5.42 12.50
C PHE A 118 6.79 -5.86 12.61
N SER A 119 5.84 -4.92 12.71
CA SER A 119 4.41 -5.23 12.62
C SER A 119 4.02 -5.69 11.23
N ASP A 120 2.95 -6.47 11.16
CA ASP A 120 2.36 -6.91 9.89
C ASP A 120 1.68 -5.74 9.19
N ILE A 121 1.72 -5.76 7.86
CA ILE A 121 1.02 -4.84 6.98
C ILE A 121 -0.24 -5.53 6.49
N ASP A 122 -1.41 -5.06 6.93
CA ASP A 122 -2.68 -5.66 6.54
C ASP A 122 -3.32 -4.88 5.39
N LEU A 123 -3.52 -5.57 4.25
CA LEU A 123 -4.04 -5.00 3.01
C LEU A 123 -5.37 -5.64 2.61
N LEU A 124 -6.29 -4.81 2.16
CA LEU A 124 -7.47 -5.21 1.43
C LEU A 124 -7.34 -4.70 -0.02
N PHE A 125 -7.33 -5.63 -0.97
CA PHE A 125 -7.49 -5.33 -2.39
C PHE A 125 -8.99 -5.34 -2.69
N LEU A 126 -9.52 -4.16 -2.93
CA LEU A 126 -10.94 -3.94 -3.13
C LEU A 126 -11.25 -3.87 -4.62
N PHE A 127 -12.26 -4.65 -5.05
CA PHE A 127 -12.78 -4.67 -6.40
C PHE A 127 -14.26 -4.28 -6.41
N PRO A 128 -14.79 -3.74 -7.53
CA PRO A 128 -16.22 -3.41 -7.60
C PRO A 128 -17.10 -4.66 -7.51
N TRP A 129 -16.65 -5.76 -8.15
CA TRP A 129 -17.30 -7.07 -8.16
C TRP A 129 -16.28 -8.18 -7.94
N LYS A 130 -16.35 -9.26 -8.75
CA LYS A 130 -15.33 -10.31 -8.72
C LYS A 130 -14.02 -9.81 -9.29
N GLN A 131 -12.93 -10.32 -8.74
CA GLN A 131 -11.58 -10.08 -9.26
C GLN A 131 -11.48 -10.57 -10.70
N THR A 132 -10.89 -9.74 -11.56
CA THR A 132 -10.55 -10.10 -12.94
C THR A 132 -9.18 -10.80 -12.98
N ALA A 133 -8.89 -11.53 -14.06
CA ALA A 133 -7.57 -12.14 -14.25
C ALA A 133 -6.45 -11.08 -14.26
N HIS A 134 -6.70 -9.91 -14.83
CA HIS A 134 -5.76 -8.79 -14.78
C HIS A 134 -5.57 -8.27 -13.34
N GLY A 135 -6.67 -8.07 -12.60
CA GLY A 135 -6.60 -7.66 -11.21
C GLY A 135 -5.86 -8.68 -10.33
N GLU A 136 -6.04 -9.98 -10.57
CA GLU A 136 -5.29 -11.05 -9.90
C GLU A 136 -3.79 -10.94 -10.15
N GLN A 137 -3.38 -10.73 -11.39
CA GLN A 137 -1.99 -10.55 -11.78
C GLN A 137 -1.34 -9.34 -11.11
N ILE A 138 -2.06 -8.20 -11.01
CA ILE A 138 -1.58 -7.00 -10.30
C ILE A 138 -1.42 -7.28 -8.81
N VAL A 139 -2.41 -7.91 -8.17
CA VAL A 139 -2.34 -8.27 -6.75
C VAL A 139 -1.17 -9.21 -6.46
N GLU A 140 -1.00 -10.27 -7.27
CA GLU A 140 0.11 -11.21 -7.13
C GLU A 140 1.46 -10.51 -7.25
N TYR A 141 1.64 -9.64 -8.25
CA TYR A 141 2.88 -8.88 -8.41
C TYR A 141 3.19 -8.03 -7.17
N ILE A 142 2.19 -7.31 -6.67
CA ILE A 142 2.34 -6.47 -5.47
C ILE A 142 2.77 -7.35 -4.28
N LEU A 143 2.08 -8.45 -4.02
CA LEU A 143 2.36 -9.33 -2.89
C LEU A 143 3.76 -9.95 -2.98
N TYR A 144 4.16 -10.44 -4.16
CA TYR A 144 5.50 -11.01 -4.35
C TYR A 144 6.61 -9.98 -4.13
N ILE A 145 6.45 -8.75 -4.62
CA ILE A 145 7.42 -7.68 -4.34
C ILE A 145 7.50 -7.40 -2.83
N LEU A 146 6.37 -7.26 -2.15
CA LEU A 146 6.36 -6.96 -0.71
C LEU A 146 6.99 -8.10 0.12
N TRP A 147 6.75 -9.37 -0.24
CA TRP A 147 7.38 -10.52 0.42
C TRP A 147 8.88 -10.58 0.16
N ASP A 148 9.35 -10.31 -1.05
CA ASP A 148 10.78 -10.28 -1.39
C ASP A 148 11.53 -9.10 -0.76
N LEU A 149 10.79 -8.03 -0.40
CA LEU A 149 11.29 -6.96 0.45
C LEU A 149 11.39 -7.38 1.94
N GLY A 150 11.01 -8.62 2.27
CA GLY A 150 11.03 -9.15 3.64
C GLY A 150 9.91 -8.61 4.53
N LEU A 151 8.83 -8.09 3.95
CA LEU A 151 7.70 -7.57 4.70
C LEU A 151 6.70 -8.67 5.04
N LYS A 152 6.16 -8.62 6.25
CA LYS A 152 5.06 -9.48 6.66
C LYS A 152 3.75 -8.82 6.22
N VAL A 153 3.06 -9.45 5.27
CA VAL A 153 1.84 -8.90 4.68
C VAL A 153 0.68 -9.88 4.88
N GLY A 154 -0.29 -9.45 5.68
CA GLY A 154 -1.63 -10.02 5.69
C GLY A 154 -2.45 -9.40 4.56
N HIS A 155 -3.22 -10.21 3.82
CA HIS A 155 -4.01 -9.66 2.74
C HIS A 155 -5.35 -10.34 2.57
N SER A 156 -6.27 -9.62 1.95
CA SER A 156 -7.54 -10.16 1.46
C SER A 156 -7.93 -9.46 0.17
N THR A 157 -8.61 -10.20 -0.71
CA THR A 157 -9.21 -9.66 -1.94
C THR A 157 -10.72 -9.80 -1.83
N ARG A 158 -11.46 -8.70 -1.95
CA ARG A 158 -12.91 -8.70 -1.76
C ARG A 158 -13.60 -7.69 -2.67
N SER A 159 -14.85 -7.99 -2.99
CA SER A 159 -15.79 -6.99 -3.51
C SER A 159 -16.40 -6.17 -2.37
N ILE A 160 -17.08 -5.06 -2.73
CA ILE A 160 -17.85 -4.27 -1.75
C ILE A 160 -18.92 -5.14 -1.08
N ASP A 161 -19.64 -5.95 -1.85
CA ASP A 161 -20.69 -6.84 -1.33
C ASP A 161 -20.14 -7.87 -0.36
N ASP A 162 -18.95 -8.44 -0.67
CA ASP A 162 -18.28 -9.39 0.24
C ASP A 162 -17.85 -8.71 1.54
N CYS A 163 -17.30 -7.49 1.47
CA CYS A 163 -16.95 -6.72 2.65
C CYS A 163 -18.15 -6.50 3.57
N VAL A 164 -19.28 -6.08 3.02
CA VAL A 164 -20.51 -5.82 3.78
C VAL A 164 -21.09 -7.12 4.34
N ARG A 165 -21.20 -8.16 3.51
CA ARG A 165 -21.74 -9.46 3.90
C ARG A 165 -20.94 -10.09 5.05
N LEU A 166 -19.63 -10.10 4.93
CA LEU A 166 -18.73 -10.66 5.95
C LEU A 166 -18.73 -9.83 7.23
N ALA A 167 -18.75 -8.50 7.14
CA ALA A 167 -18.79 -7.63 8.31
C ALA A 167 -20.07 -7.79 9.15
N LYS A 168 -21.18 -8.24 8.56
CA LYS A 168 -22.42 -8.55 9.29
C LYS A 168 -22.30 -9.79 10.17
N SER A 169 -21.46 -10.75 9.78
CA SER A 169 -21.35 -12.05 10.46
C SER A 169 -20.04 -12.20 11.27
N ASP A 170 -19.02 -11.41 10.97
CA ASP A 170 -17.68 -11.50 11.59
C ASP A 170 -17.26 -10.14 12.17
N LEU A 171 -17.13 -10.12 13.50
CA LEU A 171 -16.76 -8.92 14.25
C LEU A 171 -15.32 -8.45 13.93
N THR A 172 -14.41 -9.39 13.68
CA THR A 172 -13.01 -9.07 13.33
C THR A 172 -12.95 -8.34 12.00
N ILE A 173 -13.68 -8.83 11.00
CA ILE A 173 -13.78 -8.17 9.70
C ILE A 173 -14.46 -6.80 9.83
N ARG A 174 -15.52 -6.71 10.63
CA ARG A 174 -16.20 -5.43 10.90
C ARG A 174 -15.25 -4.41 11.49
N THR A 175 -14.49 -4.79 12.52
CA THR A 175 -13.52 -3.91 13.18
C THR A 175 -12.42 -3.48 12.21
N ALA A 176 -11.87 -4.41 11.43
CA ALA A 176 -10.85 -4.12 10.43
C ALA A 176 -11.33 -3.11 9.37
N LEU A 177 -12.61 -3.21 8.95
CA LEU A 177 -13.21 -2.28 7.98
C LEU A 177 -13.56 -0.92 8.60
N LEU A 178 -13.87 -0.84 9.91
CA LEU A 178 -14.01 0.44 10.62
C LEU A 178 -12.71 1.24 10.64
N GLU A 179 -11.58 0.55 10.73
CA GLU A 179 -10.24 1.13 10.73
C GLU A 179 -9.66 1.32 9.32
N ALA A 180 -10.42 0.95 8.29
CA ALA A 180 -9.97 0.97 6.91
C ALA A 180 -9.56 2.38 6.44
N ARG A 181 -8.41 2.46 5.78
CA ARG A 181 -7.81 3.69 5.24
C ARG A 181 -7.40 3.49 3.78
N TYR A 182 -7.83 4.39 2.91
CA TYR A 182 -7.40 4.40 1.51
C TYR A 182 -5.88 4.59 1.41
N LEU A 183 -5.25 3.73 0.63
CA LEU A 183 -3.83 3.84 0.29
C LEU A 183 -3.62 4.36 -1.13
N TRP A 184 -4.14 3.64 -2.14
CA TRP A 184 -3.90 3.95 -3.55
C TRP A 184 -4.92 3.29 -4.49
N GLY A 185 -4.87 3.63 -5.80
CA GLY A 185 -5.77 3.10 -6.82
C GLY A 185 -7.06 3.91 -6.93
N ASP A 186 -8.17 3.22 -7.13
CA ASP A 186 -9.48 3.86 -7.33
C ASP A 186 -10.09 4.37 -6.02
N GLN A 187 -10.02 5.68 -5.82
CA GLN A 187 -10.55 6.33 -4.61
C GLN A 187 -12.08 6.28 -4.53
N ASP A 188 -12.77 6.38 -5.67
CA ASP A 188 -14.23 6.38 -5.68
C ASP A 188 -14.78 5.01 -5.25
N LEU A 189 -14.09 3.92 -5.62
CA LEU A 189 -14.41 2.58 -5.15
C LEU A 189 -14.28 2.46 -3.62
N TYR A 190 -13.24 3.04 -3.04
CA TYR A 190 -13.10 3.08 -1.59
C TYR A 190 -14.19 3.93 -0.92
N LEU A 191 -14.56 5.06 -1.50
CA LEU A 191 -15.64 5.91 -0.97
C LEU A 191 -16.99 5.20 -1.05
N GLU A 192 -17.22 4.43 -2.11
CA GLU A 192 -18.42 3.58 -2.26
C GLU A 192 -18.47 2.50 -1.17
N LEU A 193 -17.36 1.80 -0.89
CA LEU A 193 -17.27 0.87 0.24
C LEU A 193 -17.63 1.56 1.55
N ARG A 194 -17.04 2.72 1.83
CA ARG A 194 -17.29 3.47 3.07
C ARG A 194 -18.76 3.87 3.24
N LYS A 195 -19.40 4.28 2.16
CA LYS A 195 -20.84 4.63 2.15
C LYS A 195 -21.68 3.38 2.40
N THR A 196 -21.49 2.34 1.60
CA THR A 196 -22.28 1.11 1.69
C THR A 196 -22.14 0.43 3.05
N PHE A 197 -20.91 0.41 3.58
CA PHE A 197 -20.63 -0.12 4.93
C PHE A 197 -21.40 0.64 6.01
N ARG A 198 -21.39 1.98 5.98
CA ARG A 198 -22.11 2.82 6.96
C ARG A 198 -23.63 2.61 6.89
N ASP A 199 -24.16 2.43 5.67
CA ASP A 199 -25.59 2.34 5.44
C ASP A 199 -26.16 0.96 5.79
N GLN A 200 -25.32 -0.09 5.80
CA GLN A 200 -25.77 -1.48 5.90
C GLN A 200 -25.23 -2.27 7.09
N VAL A 201 -24.17 -1.81 7.76
CA VAL A 201 -23.47 -2.50 8.86
C VAL A 201 -23.53 -1.69 10.15
#